data_071c2e3b7fedf3cf9beb144de6723e59
#
_entry.id   071c2e3b7fedf3cf9beb144de6723e59
#
_cell.length_a   1.000
_cell.length_b   1.000
_cell.length_c   1.000
_cell.angle_alpha   90.00
_cell.angle_beta   90.00
_cell.angle_gamma   90.00
#
_symmetry.space_group_name_H-M   'P 1'
#
loop_
_entity.id
_entity.type
_entity.pdbx_description
1 polymer ?
#
loop_
_entity_poly.entity_id
_entity_poly.type
_entity_poly.pdbx_seq_one_letter_code
_entity_poly.pdbx_strand_id
1 'polypeptide(L)'
;FPKANVFCFDINISNFEFKSKKMHVFGIDINNKNKSQKILTKIFKQHQFSQFDLIIDDGSHNLKDILFSLNFFFQYLKEEGTFIIEDFKHPNYYQYNRNINHILVDEFLKNIVDKKLSNSSMFNDNEQKYLMNSIKKIDVKKGNLSDSDICFIKKKKIK
;
A
#
# COMPACT_ATOMS: atom_id res chain seq x y z
N PHE A 1 -3.13 19.12 -4.86
CA PHE A 1 -3.83 18.56 -6.06
C PHE A 1 -5.27 19.07 -6.15
N PRO A 2 -5.54 20.30 -6.62
CA PRO A 2 -6.87 20.91 -6.57
C PRO A 2 -7.90 20.20 -7.47
N LYS A 3 -7.48 19.35 -8.40
CA LYS A 3 -8.35 18.58 -9.30
C LYS A 3 -8.51 17.12 -8.91
N ALA A 4 -7.78 16.63 -7.90
CA ALA A 4 -7.84 15.22 -7.51
C ALA A 4 -9.14 14.89 -6.75
N ASN A 5 -9.66 13.69 -6.98
CA ASN A 5 -10.58 13.04 -6.06
C ASN A 5 -9.75 12.19 -5.09
N VAL A 6 -10.00 12.33 -3.81
CA VAL A 6 -9.29 11.63 -2.73
C VAL A 6 -10.23 10.59 -2.12
N PHE A 7 -9.78 9.36 -2.05
CA PHE A 7 -10.51 8.24 -1.45
C PHE A 7 -9.72 7.79 -0.23
N CYS A 8 -10.26 8.06 0.96
CA CYS A 8 -9.65 7.69 2.24
C CYS A 8 -10.26 6.39 2.75
N PHE A 9 -9.40 5.48 3.17
CA PHE A 9 -9.79 4.20 3.73
C PHE A 9 -9.20 4.07 5.13
N ASP A 10 -10.04 3.83 6.13
CA ASP A 10 -9.61 3.61 7.51
C ASP A 10 -10.56 2.62 8.16
N ILE A 11 -10.07 1.86 9.13
CA ILE A 11 -10.90 0.93 9.92
C ILE A 11 -11.87 1.68 10.84
N ASN A 12 -11.49 2.88 11.27
CA ASN A 12 -12.30 3.73 12.15
C ASN A 12 -12.44 5.16 11.63
N ILE A 13 -13.59 5.44 11.05
CA ILE A 13 -13.90 6.77 10.46
C ILE A 13 -14.78 7.63 11.38
N SER A 14 -15.02 7.23 12.64
CA SER A 14 -15.95 7.91 13.55
C SER A 14 -15.53 9.35 13.89
N ASN A 15 -14.23 9.62 13.91
CA ASN A 15 -13.67 10.94 14.27
C ASN A 15 -13.25 11.76 13.03
N PHE A 16 -13.68 11.36 11.85
CA PHE A 16 -13.30 12.08 10.64
C PHE A 16 -14.17 13.35 10.48
N GLU A 17 -13.59 14.50 10.70
CA GLU A 17 -14.30 15.80 10.70
C GLU A 17 -14.21 16.57 9.38
N PHE A 18 -13.17 16.33 8.57
CA PHE A 18 -12.95 17.08 7.34
C PHE A 18 -13.96 16.71 6.26
N LYS A 19 -14.66 17.72 5.71
CA LYS A 19 -15.65 17.54 4.63
C LYS A 19 -15.24 18.28 3.37
N SER A 20 -15.19 17.56 2.26
CA SER A 20 -14.94 18.13 0.94
C SER A 20 -15.76 17.38 -0.11
N LYS A 21 -16.21 18.07 -1.16
CA LYS A 21 -16.90 17.42 -2.30
C LYS A 21 -16.00 16.46 -3.08
N LYS A 22 -14.66 16.55 -2.92
CA LYS A 22 -13.68 15.72 -3.61
C LYS A 22 -13.02 14.69 -2.70
N MET A 23 -13.41 14.64 -1.44
CA MET A 23 -12.88 13.67 -0.48
C MET A 23 -13.98 12.70 -0.09
N HIS A 24 -13.71 11.43 -0.30
CA HIS A 24 -14.64 10.33 -0.05
C HIS A 24 -14.00 9.41 1.00
N VAL A 25 -14.69 9.20 2.13
CA VAL A 25 -14.17 8.46 3.27
C VAL A 25 -14.96 7.18 3.46
N PHE A 26 -14.26 6.07 3.61
CA PHE A 26 -14.86 4.73 3.71
C PHE A 26 -14.26 3.94 4.87
N GLY A 27 -15.12 3.35 5.70
CA GLY A 27 -14.72 2.41 6.74
C GLY A 27 -14.38 1.06 6.10
N ILE A 28 -13.08 0.74 6.02
CA ILE A 28 -12.58 -0.51 5.44
C ILE A 28 -11.53 -1.11 6.37
N ASP A 29 -11.77 -2.35 6.80
CA ASP A 29 -10.74 -3.20 7.37
C ASP A 29 -10.07 -3.99 6.23
N ILE A 30 -8.88 -3.56 5.82
CA ILE A 30 -8.13 -4.19 4.71
C ILE A 30 -7.79 -5.66 5.00
N ASN A 31 -7.65 -6.06 6.26
CA ASN A 31 -7.38 -7.45 6.63
C ASN A 31 -8.55 -8.39 6.27
N ASN A 32 -9.75 -7.85 6.06
CA ASN A 32 -10.88 -8.61 5.50
C ASN A 32 -10.95 -8.44 3.98
N LYS A 33 -10.06 -9.16 3.25
CA LYS A 33 -9.88 -9.07 1.79
C LYS A 33 -11.21 -9.12 1.00
N ASN A 34 -12.08 -10.07 1.33
CA ASN A 34 -13.35 -10.26 0.61
C ASN A 34 -14.32 -9.08 0.81
N LYS A 35 -14.43 -8.57 2.02
CA LYS A 35 -15.27 -7.42 2.33
C LYS A 35 -14.71 -6.15 1.67
N SER A 36 -13.42 -5.93 1.78
CA SER A 36 -12.72 -4.79 1.18
C SER A 36 -12.83 -4.78 -0.34
N GLN A 37 -12.69 -5.94 -0.99
CA GLN A 37 -12.89 -6.08 -2.43
C GLN A 37 -14.31 -5.69 -2.86
N LYS A 38 -15.34 -6.15 -2.14
CA LYS A 38 -16.74 -5.79 -2.44
C LYS A 38 -16.99 -4.30 -2.29
N ILE A 39 -16.44 -3.67 -1.25
CA ILE A 39 -16.57 -2.23 -1.03
C ILE A 39 -15.86 -1.46 -2.15
N LEU A 40 -14.62 -1.84 -2.48
CA LEU A 40 -13.83 -1.19 -3.52
C LEU A 40 -14.52 -1.28 -4.90
N THR A 41 -15.11 -2.45 -5.23
CA THR A 41 -15.88 -2.62 -6.46
C THR A 41 -17.10 -1.67 -6.53
N LYS A 42 -17.80 -1.46 -5.40
CA LYS A 42 -18.90 -0.51 -5.33
C LYS A 42 -18.42 0.94 -5.55
N ILE A 43 -17.31 1.32 -4.92
CA ILE A 43 -16.68 2.63 -5.06
C ILE A 43 -16.30 2.87 -6.52
N PHE A 44 -15.63 1.93 -7.16
CA PHE A 44 -15.24 2.02 -8.58
C PHE A 44 -16.46 2.23 -9.49
N LYS A 45 -17.52 1.47 -9.27
CA LYS A 45 -18.77 1.61 -10.04
C LYS A 45 -19.41 2.97 -9.81
N GLN A 46 -19.51 3.41 -8.55
CA GLN A 46 -20.16 4.68 -8.18
C GLN A 46 -19.44 5.90 -8.74
N HIS A 47 -18.10 5.87 -8.72
CA HIS A 47 -17.26 7.00 -9.14
C HIS A 47 -16.66 6.85 -10.55
N GLN A 48 -17.06 5.81 -11.30
CA GLN A 48 -16.71 5.57 -12.70
C GLN A 48 -15.20 5.53 -12.97
N PHE A 49 -14.44 4.85 -12.10
CA PHE A 49 -13.03 4.57 -12.32
C PHE A 49 -12.71 3.12 -11.90
N SER A 50 -11.51 2.65 -12.17
CA SER A 50 -11.08 1.28 -11.83
C SER A 50 -9.67 1.20 -11.25
N GLN A 51 -8.93 2.29 -11.32
CA GLN A 51 -7.53 2.33 -10.89
C GLN A 51 -7.19 3.72 -10.33
N PHE A 52 -6.25 3.74 -9.41
CA PHE A 52 -5.72 4.95 -8.78
C PHE A 52 -4.45 5.43 -9.47
N ASP A 53 -4.28 6.75 -9.60
CA ASP A 53 -3.03 7.35 -10.10
C ASP A 53 -1.93 7.32 -9.03
N LEU A 54 -2.35 7.46 -7.77
CA LEU A 54 -1.50 7.49 -6.58
C LEU A 54 -2.19 6.73 -5.46
N ILE A 55 -1.45 5.91 -4.74
CA ILE A 55 -1.87 5.25 -3.51
C ILE A 55 -0.86 5.62 -2.42
N ILE A 56 -1.34 6.01 -1.26
CA ILE A 56 -0.52 6.32 -0.09
C ILE A 56 -0.97 5.40 1.04
N ASP A 57 -0.05 4.64 1.57
CA ASP A 57 -0.21 3.84 2.78
C ASP A 57 0.44 4.58 3.94
N ASP A 58 -0.39 5.20 4.74
CA ASP A 58 -0.07 5.90 6.00
C ASP A 58 -0.97 5.30 7.10
N GLY A 59 -0.96 3.97 7.19
CA GLY A 59 -1.85 3.20 8.03
C GLY A 59 -1.27 2.93 9.42
N SER A 60 -1.37 1.66 9.86
CA SER A 60 -0.93 1.25 11.21
C SER A 60 0.58 1.16 11.38
N HIS A 61 1.35 1.26 10.31
CA HIS A 61 2.81 1.02 10.23
C HIS A 61 3.23 -0.38 10.75
N ASN A 62 2.27 -1.28 10.90
CA ASN A 62 2.53 -2.67 11.25
C ASN A 62 3.06 -3.39 10.01
N LEU A 63 4.15 -4.13 10.15
CA LEU A 63 4.79 -4.87 9.07
C LEU A 63 3.80 -5.70 8.23
N LYS A 64 2.92 -6.43 8.92
CA LYS A 64 1.92 -7.29 8.27
C LYS A 64 0.90 -6.47 7.49
N ASP A 65 0.46 -5.36 8.05
CA ASP A 65 -0.55 -4.49 7.42
C ASP A 65 0.03 -3.76 6.20
N ILE A 66 1.29 -3.29 6.27
CA ILE A 66 1.99 -2.71 5.13
C ILE A 66 2.10 -3.71 3.98
N LEU A 67 2.56 -4.94 4.25
CA LEU A 67 2.68 -5.97 3.23
C LEU A 67 1.30 -6.36 2.66
N PHE A 68 0.28 -6.41 3.51
CA PHE A 68 -1.08 -6.70 3.07
C PHE A 68 -1.66 -5.58 2.20
N SER A 69 -1.46 -4.33 2.61
CA SER A 69 -1.87 -3.15 1.86
C SER A 69 -1.22 -3.13 0.47
N LEU A 70 0.08 -3.36 0.40
CA LEU A 70 0.81 -3.47 -0.86
C LEU A 70 0.23 -4.59 -1.75
N ASN A 71 0.00 -5.80 -1.20
CA ASN A 71 -0.60 -6.91 -1.94
C ASN A 71 -2.00 -6.56 -2.46
N PHE A 72 -2.84 -5.98 -1.60
CA PHE A 72 -4.23 -5.71 -1.93
C PHE A 72 -4.39 -4.54 -2.91
N PHE A 73 -3.70 -3.42 -2.69
CA PHE A 73 -3.94 -2.19 -3.45
C PHE A 73 -3.08 -2.04 -4.71
N PHE A 74 -1.88 -2.64 -4.78
CA PHE A 74 -0.98 -2.43 -5.92
C PHE A 74 -1.56 -2.85 -7.27
N GLN A 75 -2.44 -3.85 -7.30
CA GLN A 75 -3.15 -4.26 -8.51
C GLN A 75 -4.04 -3.15 -9.09
N TYR A 76 -4.58 -2.28 -8.22
CA TYR A 76 -5.45 -1.16 -8.61
C TYR A 76 -4.69 0.13 -8.92
N LEU A 77 -3.37 0.10 -8.87
CA LEU A 77 -2.55 1.23 -9.30
C LEU A 77 -2.49 1.26 -10.82
N LYS A 78 -2.68 2.43 -11.44
CA LYS A 78 -2.49 2.62 -12.89
C LYS A 78 -1.06 2.33 -13.31
N GLU A 79 -0.88 2.08 -14.59
CA GLU A 79 0.44 2.13 -15.21
C GLU A 79 1.06 3.51 -14.97
N GLU A 80 2.36 3.51 -14.71
CA GLU A 80 3.10 4.72 -14.29
C GLU A 80 2.55 5.43 -13.05
N GLY A 81 1.63 4.82 -12.32
CA GLY A 81 1.20 5.24 -11.00
C GLY A 81 2.28 5.04 -9.93
N THR A 82 2.09 5.61 -8.78
CA THR A 82 3.03 5.51 -7.65
C THR A 82 2.30 4.98 -6.42
N PHE A 83 2.87 3.98 -5.77
CA PHE A 83 2.48 3.53 -4.44
C PHE A 83 3.49 4.09 -3.44
N ILE A 84 3.03 4.78 -2.42
CA ILE A 84 3.86 5.36 -1.36
C ILE A 84 3.59 4.59 -0.08
N ILE A 85 4.63 4.26 0.67
CA ILE A 85 4.53 3.74 2.04
C ILE A 85 5.21 4.77 2.93
N GLU A 86 4.45 5.37 3.84
CA GLU A 86 4.96 6.30 4.85
C GLU A 86 5.41 5.52 6.10
N ASP A 87 6.30 6.11 6.86
CA ASP A 87 6.89 5.54 8.09
C ASP A 87 7.31 4.06 7.94
N PHE A 88 7.89 3.78 6.79
CA PHE A 88 8.36 2.49 6.36
C PHE A 88 9.66 2.13 7.10
N LYS A 89 9.54 1.49 8.23
CA LYS A 89 10.65 1.19 9.12
C LYS A 89 10.83 -0.28 9.42
N HIS A 90 12.05 -0.60 9.77
CA HIS A 90 12.40 -1.88 10.35
C HIS A 90 11.59 -2.13 11.64
N PRO A 91 11.10 -3.38 11.88
CA PRO A 91 10.26 -3.70 13.05
C PRO A 91 10.83 -3.31 14.40
N ASN A 92 12.14 -3.12 14.51
CA ASN A 92 12.80 -2.70 15.76
C ASN A 92 12.36 -1.30 16.21
N TYR A 93 11.84 -0.47 15.34
CA TYR A 93 11.35 0.86 15.67
C TYR A 93 9.91 0.87 16.22
N TYR A 94 9.15 -0.18 15.93
CA TYR A 94 7.75 -0.29 16.34
C TYR A 94 7.58 -1.44 17.34
N GLN A 95 7.02 -1.15 18.51
CA GLN A 95 6.87 -2.15 19.56
C GLN A 95 6.02 -3.35 19.13
N TYR A 96 4.97 -3.13 18.39
CA TYR A 96 4.04 -4.15 17.92
C TYR A 96 4.59 -5.00 16.75
N ASN A 97 5.70 -4.58 16.13
CA ASN A 97 6.41 -5.37 15.12
C ASN A 97 7.54 -6.23 15.71
N ARG A 98 7.82 -6.11 17.02
CA ARG A 98 8.82 -6.94 17.68
C ARG A 98 8.35 -8.38 17.74
N ASN A 99 9.26 -9.30 17.52
CA ASN A 99 9.00 -10.75 17.58
C ASN A 99 8.05 -11.28 16.49
N ILE A 100 7.83 -10.55 15.41
CA ILE A 100 7.07 -11.03 14.25
C ILE A 100 8.00 -11.86 13.36
N ASN A 101 7.63 -13.12 13.12
CA ASN A 101 8.36 -14.00 12.21
C ASN A 101 7.89 -13.81 10.76
N HIS A 102 8.06 -12.59 10.25
CA HIS A 102 7.79 -12.22 8.86
C HIS A 102 9.00 -11.54 8.24
N ILE A 103 9.13 -11.66 6.91
CA ILE A 103 10.15 -10.91 6.18
C ILE A 103 9.92 -9.41 6.37
N LEU A 104 10.99 -8.66 6.55
CA LEU A 104 10.94 -7.20 6.67
C LEU A 104 10.51 -6.57 5.34
N VAL A 105 9.85 -5.42 5.39
CA VAL A 105 9.36 -4.74 4.18
C VAL A 105 10.51 -4.36 3.26
N ASP A 106 11.59 -3.82 3.79
CA ASP A 106 12.78 -3.44 3.02
C ASP A 106 13.47 -4.66 2.39
N GLU A 107 13.60 -5.76 3.13
CA GLU A 107 14.15 -7.02 2.62
C GLU A 107 13.24 -7.61 1.53
N PHE A 108 11.92 -7.62 1.75
CA PHE A 108 10.96 -8.07 0.76
C PHE A 108 11.05 -7.27 -0.54
N LEU A 109 11.07 -5.94 -0.44
CA LEU A 109 11.19 -5.07 -1.61
C LEU A 109 12.52 -5.22 -2.34
N LYS A 110 13.62 -5.42 -1.59
CA LYS A 110 14.92 -5.74 -2.17
C LYS A 110 14.86 -7.05 -2.97
N ASN A 111 14.27 -8.11 -2.40
CA ASN A 111 14.12 -9.38 -3.09
C ASN A 111 13.26 -9.25 -4.36
N ILE A 112 12.21 -8.43 -4.35
CA ILE A 112 11.41 -8.12 -5.55
C ILE A 112 12.28 -7.48 -6.64
N VAL A 113 13.14 -6.51 -6.30
CA VAL A 113 14.09 -5.89 -7.24
C VAL A 113 15.09 -6.90 -7.78
N ASP A 114 15.64 -7.73 -6.90
CA ASP A 114 16.63 -8.77 -7.23
C ASP A 114 16.01 -9.99 -7.95
N LYS A 115 14.70 -10.00 -8.20
CA LYS A 115 13.97 -11.12 -8.81
C LYS A 115 14.04 -12.41 -8.01
N LYS A 116 14.12 -12.32 -6.69
CA LYS A 116 14.16 -13.45 -5.76
C LYS A 116 12.82 -13.60 -5.05
N LEU A 117 12.34 -14.84 -4.96
CA LEU A 117 11.17 -15.16 -4.14
C LEU A 117 11.53 -15.11 -2.66
N SER A 118 10.62 -14.57 -1.87
CA SER A 118 10.71 -14.51 -0.41
C SER A 118 9.75 -15.50 0.22
N ASN A 119 10.13 -16.08 1.35
CA ASN A 119 9.18 -16.79 2.19
C ASN A 119 8.28 -15.78 2.90
N SER A 120 7.06 -15.61 2.41
CA SER A 120 6.08 -14.65 2.93
C SER A 120 4.72 -15.29 3.08
N SER A 121 4.08 -15.12 4.23
CA SER A 121 2.68 -15.50 4.43
C SER A 121 1.69 -14.51 3.80
N MET A 122 2.17 -13.33 3.37
CA MET A 122 1.36 -12.25 2.79
C MET A 122 1.34 -12.27 1.27
N PHE A 123 2.30 -12.94 0.64
CA PHE A 123 2.44 -13.02 -0.81
C PHE A 123 2.75 -14.45 -1.23
N ASN A 124 1.92 -15.02 -2.08
CA ASN A 124 2.29 -16.26 -2.78
C ASN A 124 3.26 -15.95 -3.94
N ASP A 125 3.84 -16.99 -4.53
CA ASP A 125 4.83 -16.87 -5.60
C ASP A 125 4.31 -16.10 -6.82
N ASN A 126 3.05 -16.28 -7.19
CA ASN A 126 2.46 -15.61 -8.35
C ASN A 126 2.27 -14.10 -8.08
N GLU A 127 1.88 -13.73 -6.87
CA GLU A 127 1.76 -12.33 -6.44
C GLU A 127 3.14 -11.66 -6.40
N GLN A 128 4.17 -12.36 -5.92
CA GLN A 128 5.55 -11.86 -5.95
C GLN A 128 6.06 -11.69 -7.38
N LYS A 129 5.85 -12.67 -8.26
CA LYS A 129 6.20 -12.58 -9.69
C LYS A 129 5.47 -11.43 -10.38
N TYR A 130 4.20 -11.19 -10.01
CA TYR A 130 3.45 -10.04 -10.52
C TYR A 130 4.13 -8.72 -10.11
N LEU A 131 4.52 -8.54 -8.84
CA LEU A 131 5.27 -7.35 -8.41
C LEU A 131 6.60 -7.20 -9.14
N MET A 132 7.40 -8.27 -9.24
CA MET A 132 8.69 -8.28 -9.94
C MET A 132 8.57 -7.82 -11.40
N ASN A 133 7.47 -8.17 -12.05
CA ASN A 133 7.23 -7.80 -13.45
C ASN A 133 6.60 -6.41 -13.59
N SER A 134 5.84 -5.96 -12.59
CA SER A 134 5.07 -4.72 -12.65
C SER A 134 5.78 -3.51 -12.02
N ILE A 135 6.78 -3.72 -11.15
CA ILE A 135 7.52 -2.62 -10.53
C ILE A 135 8.63 -2.14 -11.45
N LYS A 136 8.63 -0.83 -11.76
CA LYS A 136 9.65 -0.15 -12.54
C LYS A 136 10.83 0.28 -11.69
N LYS A 137 10.55 0.86 -10.51
CA LYS A 137 11.55 1.44 -9.62
C LYS A 137 11.03 1.44 -8.19
N ILE A 138 11.92 1.24 -7.25
CA ILE A 138 11.71 1.49 -5.82
C ILE A 138 12.72 2.55 -5.39
N ASP A 139 12.27 3.58 -4.68
CA ASP A 139 13.10 4.68 -4.19
C ASP A 139 12.75 4.96 -2.72
N VAL A 140 13.69 4.75 -1.82
CA VAL A 140 13.52 5.00 -0.39
C VAL A 140 14.21 6.30 -0.02
N LYS A 141 13.50 7.20 0.63
CA LYS A 141 14.00 8.47 1.16
C LYS A 141 13.99 8.43 2.67
N LYS A 142 15.09 8.79 3.28
CA LYS A 142 15.18 8.97 4.73
C LYS A 142 14.56 10.29 5.12
N GLY A 143 13.70 10.26 6.12
CA GLY A 143 13.18 11.46 6.75
C GLY A 143 14.16 12.06 7.75
N ASN A 144 13.83 13.22 8.28
CA ASN A 144 14.63 13.90 9.30
C ASN A 144 14.45 13.27 10.70
N LEU A 145 13.38 12.55 10.93
CA LEU A 145 13.11 11.80 12.15
C LEU A 145 13.58 10.34 11.98
N SER A 146 13.95 9.70 13.08
CA SER A 146 14.52 8.34 13.07
C SER A 146 13.60 7.27 12.49
N ASP A 147 12.30 7.54 12.45
CA ASP A 147 11.21 6.63 12.08
C ASP A 147 10.33 7.13 10.92
N SER A 148 10.84 8.07 10.13
CA SER A 148 10.09 8.72 9.05
C SER A 148 10.61 8.40 7.64
N ASP A 149 11.14 7.18 7.42
CA ASP A 149 11.51 6.78 6.06
C ASP A 149 10.25 6.62 5.20
N ILE A 150 10.37 7.03 3.94
CA ILE A 150 9.28 6.95 2.97
C ILE A 150 9.74 6.16 1.73
N CYS A 151 8.90 5.25 1.27
CA CYS A 151 9.17 4.40 0.12
C CYS A 151 8.24 4.73 -1.04
N PHE A 152 8.82 4.98 -2.21
CA PHE A 152 8.10 5.23 -3.46
C PHE A 152 8.26 4.02 -4.39
N ILE A 153 7.16 3.38 -4.75
CA ILE A 153 7.13 2.23 -5.66
C ILE A 153 6.43 2.65 -6.95
N LYS A 154 7.18 2.75 -8.04
CA LYS A 154 6.67 3.14 -9.35
C LYS A 154 6.25 1.92 -10.15
N LYS A 155 5.01 1.90 -10.68
CA LYS A 155 4.55 0.84 -11.58
C LYS A 155 5.07 1.04 -12.99
N LYS A 156 5.37 -0.05 -13.68
CA LYS A 156 5.76 -0.03 -15.10
C LYS A 156 4.60 0.34 -16.00
N LYS A 157 4.92 0.87 -17.16
CA LYS A 157 4.02 0.84 -18.31
C LYS A 157 4.07 -0.56 -18.93
N ILE A 158 2.91 -1.17 -19.09
CA ILE A 158 2.79 -2.45 -19.79
C ILE A 158 2.77 -2.11 -21.30
N LYS A 159 3.66 -2.73 -22.04
CA LYS A 159 3.72 -2.56 -23.51
C LYS A 159 2.68 -3.48 -24.16
#